data_85b11ade468708f97caf031512284dbb
#
_entry.id   85b11ade468708f97caf031512284dbb
#
_cell.length_a   1.000
_cell.length_b   1.000
_cell.length_c   1.000
_cell.angle_alpha   90.00
_cell.angle_beta   90.00
_cell.angle_gamma   90.00
#
_symmetry.space_group_name_H-M   'P 1'
#
loop_
_entity.id
_entity.type
_entity.pdbx_description
1 polymer ?
#
loop_
_entity_poly.entity_id
_entity_poly.type
_entity_poly.pdbx_seq_one_letter_code
_entity_poly.pdbx_strand_id
1 'polypeptide(L)'
;LTTFNPMTDSITTPSGEEFKFQPPQGIDLPGAGFEEGRAEFLPTPGVPDASVEVQVDPSSSRLALLEPFSPFPASELKGLKVLYKVKGQCTTDTISAAGPWLKYKGHLPNISENTLIGAVNAETDEVNVAYDTDGSKTSIPELAKRWKEQGTEWLVVAEHNYGEGSAREHAALQPR
;
A
#
# COMPACT_ATOMS: atom_id res chain seq x y z
N LEU A 1 -1.72 6.70 -14.37
CA LEU A 1 -2.69 5.99 -15.21
C LEU A 1 -2.65 6.59 -16.60
N THR A 2 -2.56 5.76 -17.63
CA THR A 2 -2.49 6.22 -18.99
C THR A 2 -3.89 6.52 -19.55
N THR A 3 -3.95 7.38 -20.54
CA THR A 3 -5.18 7.62 -21.32
C THR A 3 -5.37 6.59 -22.45
N PHE A 4 -4.44 5.64 -22.59
CA PHE A 4 -4.48 4.58 -23.59
C PHE A 4 -5.61 3.60 -23.31
N ASN A 5 -6.49 3.42 -24.31
CA ASN A 5 -7.57 2.44 -24.27
C ASN A 5 -7.22 1.26 -25.21
N PRO A 6 -6.87 0.08 -24.69
CA PRO A 6 -6.45 -1.05 -25.52
C PRO A 6 -7.53 -1.57 -26.49
N MET A 7 -8.80 -1.21 -26.28
CA MET A 7 -9.89 -1.62 -27.15
C MET A 7 -10.03 -0.73 -28.40
N THR A 8 -9.58 0.50 -28.33
CA THR A 8 -9.74 1.49 -29.40
C THR A 8 -8.43 1.99 -29.98
N ASP A 9 -7.40 2.08 -29.14
CA ASP A 9 -6.13 2.69 -29.49
C ASP A 9 -5.16 1.63 -30.04
N SER A 10 -4.20 2.07 -30.85
CA SER A 10 -3.10 1.25 -31.36
C SER A 10 -1.76 1.71 -30.80
N ILE A 11 -0.77 0.85 -30.84
CA ILE A 11 0.62 1.17 -30.51
C ILE A 11 1.48 0.98 -31.76
N THR A 12 2.47 1.84 -31.95
CA THR A 12 3.45 1.69 -33.02
C THR A 12 4.56 0.76 -32.56
N THR A 13 4.78 -0.31 -33.32
CA THR A 13 5.88 -1.27 -33.02
C THR A 13 7.25 -0.65 -33.33
N PRO A 14 8.35 -1.23 -32.87
CA PRO A 14 9.70 -0.81 -33.27
C PRO A 14 9.98 -0.88 -34.79
N SER A 15 9.22 -1.71 -35.53
CA SER A 15 9.28 -1.77 -36.99
C SER A 15 8.49 -0.66 -37.69
N GLY A 16 7.77 0.16 -36.96
CA GLY A 16 6.93 1.24 -37.48
C GLY A 16 5.51 0.81 -37.88
N GLU A 17 5.12 -0.44 -37.60
CA GLU A 17 3.78 -0.94 -37.89
C GLU A 17 2.81 -0.60 -36.75
N GLU A 18 1.56 -0.32 -37.11
CA GLU A 18 0.48 -0.14 -36.14
C GLU A 18 -0.01 -1.49 -35.62
N PHE A 19 0.06 -1.69 -34.32
CA PHE A 19 -0.47 -2.86 -33.62
C PHE A 19 -1.69 -2.48 -32.79
N LYS A 20 -2.79 -3.18 -33.01
CA LYS A 20 -4.03 -3.05 -32.26
C LYS A 20 -4.31 -4.33 -31.48
N PHE A 21 -4.57 -4.20 -30.19
CA PHE A 21 -4.97 -5.33 -29.37
C PHE A 21 -6.31 -5.88 -29.85
N GLN A 22 -6.42 -7.20 -29.88
CA GLN A 22 -7.68 -7.89 -30.15
C GLN A 22 -8.26 -8.35 -28.82
N PRO A 23 -9.59 -8.25 -28.64
CA PRO A 23 -10.25 -8.85 -27.49
C PRO A 23 -9.91 -10.34 -27.39
N PRO A 24 -9.80 -10.91 -26.18
CA PRO A 24 -9.66 -12.35 -26.03
C PRO A 24 -10.78 -13.08 -26.76
N GLN A 25 -10.44 -14.12 -27.47
CA GLN A 25 -11.43 -15.02 -28.10
C GLN A 25 -11.59 -16.24 -27.19
N GLY A 26 -12.82 -16.60 -26.89
CA GLY A 26 -13.11 -17.74 -26.04
C GLY A 26 -14.61 -17.87 -25.80
N ILE A 27 -14.95 -18.76 -24.89
CA ILE A 27 -16.32 -18.91 -24.41
C ILE A 27 -16.52 -17.83 -23.34
N ASP A 28 -17.40 -16.87 -23.61
CA ASP A 28 -17.68 -15.76 -22.68
C ASP A 28 -18.31 -16.23 -21.36
N LEU A 29 -19.06 -17.32 -21.43
CA LEU A 29 -19.73 -17.92 -20.28
C LEU A 29 -19.53 -19.44 -20.28
N PRO A 30 -19.58 -20.13 -19.13
CA PRO A 30 -19.63 -21.57 -19.07
C PRO A 30 -20.77 -22.10 -19.99
N GLY A 31 -20.52 -23.14 -20.78
CA GLY A 31 -21.49 -23.67 -21.76
C GLY A 31 -22.80 -24.15 -21.14
N ALA A 32 -22.80 -24.50 -19.86
CA ALA A 32 -24.01 -24.83 -19.07
C ALA A 32 -24.60 -23.63 -18.32
N GLY A 33 -24.04 -22.43 -18.47
CA GLY A 33 -24.37 -21.26 -17.66
C GLY A 33 -23.80 -21.34 -16.24
N PHE A 34 -24.25 -20.45 -15.37
CA PHE A 34 -23.92 -20.49 -13.95
C PHE A 34 -24.97 -21.31 -13.20
N GLU A 35 -24.52 -22.06 -12.19
CA GLU A 35 -25.46 -22.72 -11.29
C GLU A 35 -26.30 -21.67 -10.53
N GLU A 36 -27.55 -21.99 -10.27
CA GLU A 36 -28.39 -21.16 -9.41
C GLU A 36 -27.71 -21.01 -8.04
N GLY A 37 -27.66 -19.78 -7.53
CA GLY A 37 -27.16 -19.50 -6.19
C GLY A 37 -28.03 -20.17 -5.13
N ARG A 38 -27.53 -20.25 -3.90
CA ARG A 38 -28.28 -20.77 -2.77
C ARG A 38 -29.45 -19.88 -2.44
N ALA A 39 -30.56 -20.48 -2.01
CA ALA A 39 -31.78 -19.74 -1.61
C ALA A 39 -31.52 -18.78 -0.44
N GLU A 40 -30.49 -19.05 0.38
CA GLU A 40 -30.10 -18.22 1.50
C GLU A 40 -29.27 -16.99 1.09
N PHE A 41 -28.86 -16.89 -0.18
CA PHE A 41 -28.12 -15.73 -0.65
C PHE A 41 -29.01 -14.49 -0.62
N LEU A 42 -28.60 -13.52 0.18
CA LEU A 42 -29.22 -12.20 0.22
C LEU A 42 -28.39 -11.25 -0.67
N PRO A 43 -28.95 -10.79 -1.81
CA PRO A 43 -28.24 -9.82 -2.63
C PRO A 43 -28.06 -8.51 -1.86
N THR A 44 -26.97 -7.81 -2.16
CA THR A 44 -26.78 -6.46 -1.64
C THR A 44 -27.94 -5.56 -2.10
N PRO A 45 -28.40 -4.63 -1.25
CA PRO A 45 -29.42 -3.65 -1.65
C PRO A 45 -28.99 -2.93 -2.94
N GLY A 46 -29.89 -2.82 -3.89
CA GLY A 46 -29.64 -2.16 -5.19
C GLY A 46 -29.40 -0.66 -5.07
N VAL A 47 -29.78 -0.06 -3.94
CA VAL A 47 -29.57 1.37 -3.65
C VAL A 47 -28.72 1.49 -2.38
N PRO A 48 -27.57 2.19 -2.45
CA PRO A 48 -26.77 2.45 -1.26
C PRO A 48 -27.60 3.22 -0.22
N ASP A 49 -27.57 2.76 1.02
CA ASP A 49 -28.18 3.47 2.14
C ASP A 49 -27.13 4.38 2.79
N ALA A 50 -27.20 5.66 2.50
CA ALA A 50 -26.27 6.67 3.03
C ALA A 50 -26.45 6.92 4.54
N SER A 51 -27.49 6.38 5.17
CA SER A 51 -27.68 6.48 6.62
C SER A 51 -26.93 5.42 7.42
N VAL A 52 -26.35 4.42 6.75
CA VAL A 52 -25.55 3.38 7.41
C VAL A 52 -24.17 3.90 7.72
N GLU A 53 -23.88 4.02 9.01
CA GLU A 53 -22.56 4.41 9.50
C GLU A 53 -21.79 3.19 10.02
N VAL A 54 -20.49 3.14 9.69
CA VAL A 54 -19.58 2.14 10.26
C VAL A 54 -19.22 2.56 11.68
N GLN A 55 -19.60 1.74 12.65
CA GLN A 55 -19.25 1.97 14.05
C GLN A 55 -18.14 1.02 14.48
N VAL A 56 -17.08 1.58 15.04
CA VAL A 56 -15.96 0.84 15.59
C VAL A 56 -15.82 1.22 17.07
N ASP A 57 -15.67 0.22 17.94
CA ASP A 57 -15.39 0.45 19.34
C ASP A 57 -14.07 1.23 19.49
N PRO A 58 -14.07 2.43 20.09
CA PRO A 58 -12.86 3.23 20.25
C PRO A 58 -11.74 2.54 21.05
N SER A 59 -12.09 1.55 21.87
CA SER A 59 -11.12 0.76 22.65
C SER A 59 -10.55 -0.43 21.88
N SER A 60 -11.00 -0.67 20.66
CA SER A 60 -10.53 -1.78 19.84
C SER A 60 -9.05 -1.63 19.49
N SER A 61 -8.25 -2.65 19.79
CA SER A 61 -6.86 -2.71 19.33
C SER A 61 -6.70 -3.27 17.90
N ARG A 62 -7.78 -3.79 17.31
CA ARG A 62 -7.74 -4.48 16.00
C ARG A 62 -8.41 -3.72 14.88
N LEU A 63 -9.33 -2.83 15.20
CA LEU A 63 -10.11 -2.04 14.26
C LEU A 63 -10.03 -0.56 14.63
N ALA A 64 -9.83 0.29 13.65
CA ALA A 64 -9.97 1.73 13.76
C ALA A 64 -10.56 2.28 12.47
N LEU A 65 -11.36 3.33 12.58
CA LEU A 65 -11.77 4.08 11.41
C LEU A 65 -10.53 4.74 10.79
N LEU A 66 -10.37 4.60 9.48
CA LEU A 66 -9.31 5.26 8.74
C LEU A 66 -9.77 6.67 8.38
N GLU A 67 -9.08 7.67 8.89
CA GLU A 67 -9.27 9.04 8.44
C GLU A 67 -8.83 9.17 6.96
N PRO A 68 -9.62 9.84 6.12
CA PRO A 68 -9.26 10.05 4.74
C PRO A 68 -7.91 10.78 4.61
N PHE A 69 -7.04 10.26 3.77
CA PHE A 69 -5.78 10.94 3.46
C PHE A 69 -6.05 12.24 2.69
N SER A 70 -5.25 13.26 2.98
CA SER A 70 -5.24 14.46 2.17
C SER A 70 -4.91 14.13 0.71
N PRO A 71 -5.50 14.85 -0.27
CA PRO A 71 -5.12 14.69 -1.67
C PRO A 71 -3.61 14.86 -1.86
N PHE A 72 -3.05 14.09 -2.80
CA PHE A 72 -1.64 14.26 -3.16
C PHE A 72 -1.43 15.70 -3.67
N PRO A 73 -0.41 16.41 -3.19
CA PRO A 73 -0.18 17.79 -3.63
C PRO A 73 0.07 17.85 -5.13
N ALA A 74 -0.53 18.79 -5.82
CA ALA A 74 -0.32 19.01 -7.25
C ALA A 74 1.08 19.55 -7.57
N SER A 75 1.82 20.00 -6.56
CA SER A 75 3.17 20.53 -6.68
C SER A 75 4.21 19.43 -6.39
N GLU A 76 5.42 19.65 -6.90
CA GLU A 76 6.56 18.81 -6.58
C GLU A 76 6.82 18.75 -5.07
N LEU A 77 7.05 17.55 -4.54
CA LEU A 77 7.47 17.37 -3.15
C LEU A 77 8.90 17.89 -2.98
N LYS A 78 9.12 18.74 -1.99
CA LYS A 78 10.43 19.36 -1.73
C LYS A 78 10.82 19.25 -0.26
N GLY A 79 12.13 19.13 -0.02
CA GLY A 79 12.66 19.12 1.34
C GLY A 79 12.42 17.84 2.11
N LEU A 80 12.05 16.74 1.44
CA LEU A 80 11.89 15.44 2.07
C LEU A 80 13.21 14.98 2.71
N LYS A 81 13.12 14.46 3.93
CA LYS A 81 14.26 13.81 4.58
C LYS A 81 14.29 12.32 4.26
N VAL A 82 15.49 11.74 4.17
CA VAL A 82 15.65 10.29 4.08
C VAL A 82 15.48 9.70 5.48
N LEU A 83 14.35 9.01 5.70
CA LEU A 83 14.09 8.31 6.96
C LEU A 83 15.02 7.11 7.11
N TYR A 84 15.17 6.36 6.04
CA TYR A 84 15.92 5.11 6.05
C TYR A 84 16.40 4.73 4.65
N LYS A 85 17.58 4.11 4.61
CA LYS A 85 18.12 3.48 3.40
C LYS A 85 18.21 1.98 3.65
N VAL A 86 17.37 1.23 2.96
CA VAL A 86 17.27 -0.23 3.11
C VAL A 86 18.35 -0.91 2.30
N LYS A 87 19.13 -1.77 2.95
CA LYS A 87 20.09 -2.65 2.29
C LYS A 87 19.38 -3.81 1.60
N GLY A 88 19.75 -4.07 0.35
CA GLY A 88 19.21 -5.19 -0.43
C GLY A 88 17.76 -4.98 -0.86
N GLN A 89 16.98 -6.06 -0.83
CA GLN A 89 15.58 -6.05 -1.25
C GLN A 89 14.67 -5.45 -0.18
N CYS A 90 13.73 -4.60 -0.61
CA CYS A 90 12.71 -4.02 0.25
C CYS A 90 11.32 -4.48 -0.21
N THR A 91 10.97 -5.71 0.09
CA THR A 91 9.69 -6.31 -0.28
C THR A 91 8.54 -5.78 0.59
N THR A 92 7.30 -6.13 0.26
CA THR A 92 6.14 -5.82 1.10
C THR A 92 6.26 -6.45 2.50
N ASP A 93 6.95 -7.59 2.65
CA ASP A 93 7.27 -8.17 3.97
C ASP A 93 8.28 -7.34 4.74
N THR A 94 9.22 -6.71 4.06
CA THR A 94 10.18 -5.78 4.70
C THR A 94 9.48 -4.51 5.17
N ILE A 95 8.55 -3.98 4.37
CA ILE A 95 7.82 -2.75 4.69
C ILE A 95 6.83 -2.99 5.83
N SER A 96 6.06 -4.09 5.75
CA SER A 96 5.03 -4.46 6.70
C SER A 96 5.12 -5.94 7.02
N ALA A 97 5.78 -6.26 8.12
CA ALA A 97 5.99 -7.63 8.55
C ALA A 97 4.66 -8.39 8.75
N ALA A 98 4.63 -9.63 8.31
CA ALA A 98 3.51 -10.54 8.49
C ALA A 98 3.48 -11.18 9.90
N GLY A 99 2.88 -12.37 10.02
CA GLY A 99 2.81 -13.13 11.26
C GLY A 99 1.93 -12.47 12.32
N PRO A 100 2.41 -12.29 13.55
CA PRO A 100 1.61 -11.75 14.68
C PRO A 100 1.01 -10.38 14.43
N TRP A 101 1.60 -9.60 13.53
CA TRP A 101 1.14 -8.26 13.18
C TRP A 101 -0.15 -8.23 12.39
N LEU A 102 -0.47 -9.30 11.66
CA LEU A 102 -1.67 -9.37 10.81
C LEU A 102 -2.99 -9.23 11.60
N LYS A 103 -2.96 -9.45 12.91
CA LYS A 103 -4.11 -9.17 13.78
C LYS A 103 -4.51 -7.69 13.81
N TYR A 104 -3.59 -6.80 13.44
CA TYR A 104 -3.80 -5.34 13.43
C TYR A 104 -4.08 -4.76 12.06
N LYS A 105 -4.25 -5.58 11.01
CA LYS A 105 -4.46 -5.09 9.63
C LYS A 105 -5.66 -4.15 9.44
N GLY A 106 -6.62 -4.18 10.35
CA GLY A 106 -7.76 -3.25 10.39
C GLY A 106 -7.55 -2.03 11.28
N HIS A 107 -6.34 -1.85 11.85
CA HIS A 107 -6.01 -0.74 12.74
C HIS A 107 -4.69 -0.12 12.31
N LEU A 108 -4.76 0.88 11.42
CA LEU A 108 -3.55 1.45 10.79
C LEU A 108 -2.51 1.94 11.79
N PRO A 109 -2.83 2.71 12.85
CA PRO A 109 -1.82 3.10 13.83
C PRO A 109 -1.08 1.91 14.47
N ASN A 110 -1.78 0.86 14.86
CA ASN A 110 -1.16 -0.29 15.52
C ASN A 110 -0.32 -1.14 14.56
N ILE A 111 -0.76 -1.34 13.31
CA ILE A 111 0.05 -2.09 12.35
C ILE A 111 1.27 -1.28 11.91
N SER A 112 1.20 0.04 11.94
CA SER A 112 2.33 0.91 11.58
C SER A 112 3.52 0.81 12.52
N GLU A 113 3.32 0.29 13.72
CA GLU A 113 4.42 -0.02 14.65
C GLU A 113 5.37 -1.12 14.11
N ASN A 114 5.00 -1.81 13.02
CA ASN A 114 5.87 -2.78 12.36
C ASN A 114 6.55 -2.24 11.09
N THR A 115 6.40 -0.96 10.78
CA THR A 115 6.96 -0.37 9.56
C THR A 115 8.47 -0.53 9.52
N LEU A 116 8.94 -1.31 8.54
CA LEU A 116 10.39 -1.54 8.28
C LEU A 116 11.18 -2.15 9.46
N ILE A 117 10.54 -2.74 10.46
CA ILE A 117 11.24 -3.28 11.65
C ILE A 117 12.24 -4.39 11.34
N GLY A 118 12.12 -5.05 10.19
CA GLY A 118 13.09 -6.05 9.71
C GLY A 118 14.11 -5.50 8.73
N ALA A 119 14.04 -4.23 8.39
CA ALA A 119 14.94 -3.63 7.41
C ALA A 119 16.36 -3.47 7.97
N VAL A 120 17.35 -3.77 7.13
CA VAL A 120 18.77 -3.57 7.42
C VAL A 120 19.20 -2.21 6.88
N ASN A 121 19.88 -1.42 7.69
CA ASN A 121 20.43 -0.14 7.30
C ASN A 121 21.60 -0.35 6.32
N ALA A 122 21.53 0.29 5.15
CA ALA A 122 22.54 0.13 4.11
C ALA A 122 23.91 0.76 4.47
N GLU A 123 23.94 1.62 5.49
CA GLU A 123 25.16 2.32 5.90
C GLU A 123 25.81 1.70 7.14
N THR A 124 25.01 1.14 8.05
CA THR A 124 25.51 0.65 9.35
C THR A 124 25.34 -0.83 9.58
N ASP A 125 24.63 -1.55 8.69
CA ASP A 125 24.25 -2.97 8.83
C ASP A 125 23.38 -3.29 10.07
N GLU A 126 22.87 -2.27 10.75
CA GLU A 126 21.99 -2.44 11.90
C GLU A 126 20.55 -2.69 11.45
N VAL A 127 19.83 -3.54 12.18
CA VAL A 127 18.40 -3.85 11.90
C VAL A 127 17.52 -2.96 12.73
N ASN A 128 16.52 -2.34 12.12
CA ASN A 128 15.55 -1.46 12.79
C ASN A 128 16.21 -0.31 13.58
N VAL A 129 17.30 0.22 13.09
CA VAL A 129 18.00 1.36 13.71
C VAL A 129 18.05 2.51 12.72
N ALA A 130 17.34 3.57 13.04
CA ALA A 130 17.36 4.83 12.31
C ALA A 130 18.06 5.92 13.13
N TYR A 131 18.53 6.96 12.43
CA TYR A 131 19.23 8.09 13.04
C TYR A 131 18.43 9.36 12.83
N ASP A 132 18.15 10.07 13.92
CA ASP A 132 17.56 11.39 13.80
C ASP A 132 18.61 12.42 13.34
N THR A 133 18.17 13.60 12.98
CA THR A 133 19.03 14.69 12.46
C THR A 133 20.09 15.17 13.46
N ASP A 134 19.91 14.90 14.75
CA ASP A 134 20.88 15.18 15.82
C ASP A 134 21.88 14.01 16.05
N GLY A 135 21.76 12.93 15.28
CA GLY A 135 22.57 11.73 15.39
C GLY A 135 22.08 10.73 16.45
N SER A 136 20.98 10.98 17.13
CA SER A 136 20.40 10.03 18.09
C SER A 136 19.84 8.81 17.38
N LYS A 137 19.98 7.63 18.02
CA LYS A 137 19.47 6.35 17.50
C LYS A 137 18.09 6.07 18.06
N THR A 138 17.21 5.53 17.19
CA THR A 138 15.87 5.06 17.58
C THR A 138 15.40 3.98 16.62
N SER A 139 14.26 3.35 16.87
CA SER A 139 13.65 2.44 15.89
C SER A 139 13.04 3.22 14.71
N ILE A 140 12.90 2.55 13.57
CA ILE A 140 12.36 3.21 12.37
C ILE A 140 10.91 3.70 12.62
N PRO A 141 9.98 2.88 13.19
CA PRO A 141 8.62 3.36 13.45
C PRO A 141 8.55 4.55 14.41
N GLU A 142 9.40 4.56 15.43
CA GLU A 142 9.45 5.68 16.37
C GLU A 142 9.94 6.97 15.72
N LEU A 143 10.97 6.90 14.88
CA LEU A 143 11.45 8.07 14.16
C LEU A 143 10.40 8.58 13.18
N ALA A 144 9.79 7.69 12.41
CA ALA A 144 8.73 8.04 11.46
C ALA A 144 7.57 8.77 12.15
N LYS A 145 7.11 8.23 13.30
CA LYS A 145 6.05 8.81 14.11
C LYS A 145 6.44 10.20 14.65
N ARG A 146 7.63 10.32 15.19
CA ARG A 146 8.15 11.60 15.71
C ARG A 146 8.21 12.65 14.61
N TRP A 147 8.74 12.29 13.43
CA TRP A 147 8.82 13.23 12.31
C TRP A 147 7.44 13.62 11.78
N LYS A 148 6.50 12.68 11.75
CA LYS A 148 5.10 12.97 11.39
C LYS A 148 4.48 13.98 12.36
N GLU A 149 4.65 13.81 13.66
CA GLU A 149 4.17 14.74 14.69
C GLU A 149 4.81 16.14 14.58
N GLN A 150 6.03 16.21 14.07
CA GLN A 150 6.74 17.47 13.79
C GLN A 150 6.41 18.08 12.42
N GLY A 151 5.56 17.44 11.61
CA GLY A 151 5.27 17.87 10.24
C GLY A 151 6.45 17.71 9.28
N THR A 152 7.42 16.85 9.61
CA THR A 152 8.56 16.55 8.76
C THR A 152 8.20 15.44 7.79
N GLU A 153 8.19 15.75 6.50
CA GLU A 153 7.99 14.79 5.44
C GLU A 153 9.26 13.99 5.15
N TRP A 154 9.10 12.73 4.79
CA TRP A 154 10.22 11.82 4.60
C TRP A 154 10.00 10.83 3.46
N LEU A 155 11.07 10.19 3.06
CA LEU A 155 11.07 9.09 2.09
C LEU A 155 11.99 7.96 2.56
N VAL A 156 11.80 6.80 1.96
CA VAL A 156 12.66 5.63 2.12
C VAL A 156 13.37 5.36 0.81
N VAL A 157 14.66 5.06 0.87
CA VAL A 157 15.46 4.60 -0.28
C VAL A 157 15.74 3.13 -0.11
N ALA A 158 15.51 2.32 -1.12
CA ALA A 158 15.86 0.90 -1.14
C ALA A 158 16.85 0.61 -2.27
N GLU A 159 17.74 -0.35 -2.06
CA GLU A 159 18.67 -0.76 -3.11
C GLU A 159 17.94 -1.50 -4.23
N HIS A 160 17.01 -2.39 -3.88
CA HIS A 160 16.31 -3.22 -4.85
C HIS A 160 14.84 -3.43 -4.46
N ASN A 161 13.96 -3.52 -5.47
CA ASN A 161 12.64 -4.13 -5.41
C ASN A 161 11.72 -3.57 -4.31
N TYR A 162 11.68 -2.24 -4.16
CA TYR A 162 10.77 -1.62 -3.20
C TYR A 162 9.31 -1.95 -3.50
N GLY A 163 8.64 -2.60 -2.53
CA GLY A 163 7.23 -2.97 -2.63
C GLY A 163 6.94 -4.23 -3.45
N GLU A 164 7.96 -4.96 -3.91
CA GLU A 164 7.77 -6.25 -4.57
C GLU A 164 7.18 -7.29 -3.61
N GLY A 165 6.35 -8.19 -4.15
CA GLY A 165 5.77 -9.31 -3.40
C GLY A 165 4.26 -9.24 -3.31
N SER A 166 3.69 -9.74 -2.20
CA SER A 166 2.24 -9.77 -1.98
C SER A 166 1.62 -8.38 -2.00
N ALA A 167 0.47 -8.25 -2.66
CA ALA A 167 -0.31 -7.02 -2.65
C ALA A 167 -0.88 -6.75 -1.24
N ARG A 168 -0.25 -5.86 -0.50
CA ARG A 168 -0.64 -5.47 0.86
C ARG A 168 -0.97 -4.00 0.92
N GLU A 169 -2.24 -3.70 1.11
CA GLU A 169 -2.71 -2.32 1.24
C GLU A 169 -1.98 -1.57 2.37
N HIS A 170 -1.85 -2.18 3.55
CA HIS A 170 -1.17 -1.55 4.67
C HIS A 170 0.33 -1.32 4.44
N ALA A 171 0.99 -2.07 3.54
CA ALA A 171 2.38 -1.77 3.16
C ALA A 171 2.49 -0.45 2.37
N ALA A 172 1.41 -0.01 1.74
CA ALA A 172 1.34 1.31 1.10
C ALA A 172 0.85 2.40 2.07
N LEU A 173 -0.09 2.06 2.98
CA LEU A 173 -0.68 3.01 3.92
C LEU A 173 0.26 3.39 5.07
N GLN A 174 1.11 2.47 5.53
CA GLN A 174 2.01 2.72 6.66
C GLN A 174 3.05 3.81 6.39
N PRO A 175 3.72 3.86 5.22
CA PRO A 175 4.66 4.94 4.92
C PRO A 175 3.99 6.30 4.67
N ARG A 176 2.68 6.31 4.43
CA ARG A 176 1.91 7.51 4.23
C ARG A 176 1.45 8.12 5.57
#